data_cd14e87ea787b92a0f23b738de3f20fb
#
_entry.id   cd14e87ea787b92a0f23b738de3f20fb
#
_cell.length_a   1.000
_cell.length_b   1.000
_cell.length_c   1.000
_cell.angle_alpha   90.00
_cell.angle_beta   90.00
_cell.angle_gamma   90.00
#
_symmetry.space_group_name_H-M   'P 1'
#
loop_
_entity.id
_entity.type
_entity.pdbx_description
1 polymer ?
#
loop_
_entity_poly.entity_id
_entity_poly.type
_entity_poly.pdbx_seq_one_letter_code
_entity_poly.pdbx_strand_id
1 'polypeptide(L)'
;MLDPSTAGPLTDAPASSLRSILVHVDATTESATRLLVACDLAERHRATVRALFGTAPMADTGSFGYSAGAALDDATALRSLRLEQARAHLQRSLGDRAPDVAWYDVVGETVGHGFLQEAVFADLVVLGQQSASVGRNGGAPAGFVELVAMEGGRPTLVIPHVLSTDAVGRRVLIAWNGSAQAARSVSGALPLLHAADEVHAVTWGRGPSIAPFSRLDIRQHLAGHGIAVTTHQRAPSAHVGEDLIAVAQALGSDLIVMGCYGHGRATERVLGGATRSILRKMTVPVLMVH
;
A
#
# COMPACT_ATOMS: atom_id res chain seq x y z
N MET A 1 11.25 9.30 -33.95
CA MET A 1 11.41 7.92 -34.40
C MET A 1 12.45 7.32 -33.46
N LEU A 2 12.00 6.70 -32.36
CA LEU A 2 12.88 6.07 -31.37
C LEU A 2 13.12 4.64 -31.80
N ASP A 3 14.39 4.24 -31.84
CA ASP A 3 14.85 2.93 -32.25
C ASP A 3 14.42 1.85 -31.21
N PRO A 4 13.65 0.82 -31.59
CA PRO A 4 13.21 -0.23 -30.67
C PRO A 4 14.28 -1.28 -30.33
N SER A 5 15.56 -1.07 -30.69
CA SER A 5 16.62 -2.09 -30.64
C SER A 5 17.44 -2.16 -29.36
N THR A 6 17.09 -1.45 -28.28
CA THR A 6 17.87 -1.46 -27.02
C THR A 6 17.21 -2.22 -25.86
N ALA A 7 16.34 -3.16 -26.13
CA ALA A 7 15.91 -4.10 -25.10
C ALA A 7 17.02 -5.15 -24.90
N GLY A 8 17.83 -4.97 -23.87
CA GLY A 8 18.76 -5.99 -23.40
C GLY A 8 18.03 -7.29 -23.02
N PRO A 9 18.73 -8.45 -22.96
CA PRO A 9 18.10 -9.73 -22.67
C PRO A 9 17.37 -9.69 -21.34
N LEU A 10 16.08 -10.07 -21.37
CA LEU A 10 15.28 -10.29 -20.16
C LEU A 10 15.97 -11.38 -19.34
N THR A 11 16.65 -11.01 -18.28
CA THR A 11 17.21 -11.96 -17.32
C THR A 11 16.08 -12.80 -16.72
N ASP A 12 16.32 -14.11 -16.60
CA ASP A 12 15.45 -15.13 -16.00
C ASP A 12 15.11 -14.77 -14.53
N ALA A 13 14.17 -13.87 -14.35
CA ALA A 13 13.57 -13.64 -13.04
C ALA A 13 12.30 -14.48 -12.94
N PRO A 14 12.00 -15.09 -11.78
CA PRO A 14 10.81 -15.88 -11.60
C PRO A 14 9.57 -15.08 -12.01
N ALA A 15 8.62 -15.73 -12.67
CA ALA A 15 7.43 -15.12 -13.28
C ALA A 15 6.53 -14.32 -12.29
N SER A 16 6.82 -14.39 -11.00
CA SER A 16 6.09 -13.71 -9.90
C SER A 16 6.97 -12.73 -9.10
N SER A 17 7.85 -11.96 -9.75
CA SER A 17 8.66 -10.95 -9.05
C SER A 17 8.11 -9.54 -9.25
N LEU A 18 8.17 -8.70 -8.20
CA LEU A 18 7.96 -7.25 -8.34
C LEU A 18 9.07 -6.65 -9.22
N ARG A 19 8.72 -5.70 -10.08
CA ARG A 19 9.66 -4.98 -10.94
C ARG A 19 9.63 -3.47 -10.73
N SER A 20 8.48 -2.95 -10.33
CA SER A 20 8.28 -1.52 -10.14
C SER A 20 7.45 -1.26 -8.89
N ILE A 21 8.00 -0.49 -7.97
CA ILE A 21 7.34 -0.06 -6.73
C ILE A 21 7.15 1.45 -6.78
N LEU A 22 5.91 1.91 -6.65
CA LEU A 22 5.59 3.32 -6.50
C LEU A 22 5.36 3.64 -5.03
N VAL A 23 6.11 4.58 -4.47
CA VAL A 23 5.95 5.01 -3.08
C VAL A 23 5.48 6.45 -2.99
N HIS A 24 4.43 6.70 -2.20
CA HIS A 24 3.99 8.04 -1.86
C HIS A 24 4.90 8.66 -0.80
N VAL A 25 5.40 9.83 -1.10
CA VAL A 25 6.24 10.65 -0.22
C VAL A 25 5.55 11.99 0.05
N ASP A 26 5.58 12.44 1.29
CA ASP A 26 5.08 13.72 1.72
C ASP A 26 6.06 14.41 2.69
N ALA A 27 5.70 15.54 3.25
CA ALA A 27 6.58 16.28 4.17
C ALA A 27 6.58 15.72 5.60
N THR A 28 5.93 14.57 5.86
CA THR A 28 5.89 13.95 7.18
C THR A 28 7.13 13.08 7.44
N THR A 29 7.45 12.87 8.71
CA THR A 29 8.59 12.02 9.13
C THR A 29 8.40 10.55 8.76
N GLU A 30 7.15 10.10 8.68
CA GLU A 30 6.76 8.73 8.32
C GLU A 30 7.10 8.37 6.87
N SER A 31 7.36 9.37 6.02
CA SER A 31 7.81 9.17 4.64
C SER A 31 9.13 8.38 4.56
N ALA A 32 10.03 8.59 5.52
CA ALA A 32 11.30 7.86 5.57
C ALA A 32 11.06 6.35 5.77
N THR A 33 10.18 5.99 6.70
CA THR A 33 9.83 4.58 6.96
C THR A 33 9.20 3.92 5.72
N ARG A 34 8.28 4.62 5.03
CA ARG A 34 7.67 4.12 3.79
C ARG A 34 8.71 3.85 2.71
N LEU A 35 9.62 4.79 2.52
CA LEU A 35 10.67 4.67 1.51
C LEU A 35 11.66 3.56 1.85
N LEU A 36 12.06 3.41 3.12
CA LEU A 36 12.91 2.30 3.57
C LEU A 36 12.27 0.94 3.30
N VAL A 37 10.98 0.77 3.61
CA VAL A 37 10.25 -0.46 3.30
C VAL A 37 10.20 -0.71 1.79
N ALA A 38 9.92 0.31 0.98
CA ALA A 38 9.90 0.17 -0.47
C ALA A 38 11.27 -0.24 -1.03
N CYS A 39 12.36 0.32 -0.48
CA CYS A 39 13.73 0.00 -0.87
C CYS A 39 14.12 -1.44 -0.47
N ASP A 40 13.78 -1.86 0.75
CA ASP A 40 14.03 -3.24 1.20
C ASP A 40 13.28 -4.27 0.34
N LEU A 41 12.03 -3.99 0.02
CA LEU A 41 11.26 -4.82 -0.91
C LEU A 41 11.89 -4.82 -2.31
N ALA A 42 12.32 -3.66 -2.79
CA ALA A 42 12.94 -3.54 -4.11
C ALA A 42 14.26 -4.31 -4.19
N GLU A 43 15.09 -4.27 -3.16
CA GLU A 43 16.34 -5.05 -3.09
C GLU A 43 16.06 -6.55 -3.16
N ARG A 44 15.12 -7.05 -2.34
CA ARG A 44 14.74 -8.47 -2.31
C ARG A 44 14.16 -8.97 -3.63
N HIS A 45 13.42 -8.13 -4.34
CA HIS A 45 12.74 -8.49 -5.59
C HIS A 45 13.47 -8.02 -6.85
N ARG A 46 14.59 -7.28 -6.73
CA ARG A 46 15.29 -6.63 -7.84
C ARG A 46 14.38 -5.69 -8.62
N ALA A 47 13.57 -4.92 -7.90
CA ALA A 47 12.63 -3.95 -8.44
C ALA A 47 13.22 -2.54 -8.46
N THR A 48 12.65 -1.67 -9.25
CA THR A 48 12.92 -0.22 -9.23
C THR A 48 11.95 0.48 -8.29
N VAL A 49 12.41 1.54 -7.60
CA VAL A 49 11.57 2.38 -6.75
C VAL A 49 11.36 3.73 -7.41
N ARG A 50 10.11 4.16 -7.50
CA ARG A 50 9.72 5.51 -7.91
C ARG A 50 9.05 6.20 -6.73
N ALA A 51 9.60 7.33 -6.29
CA ALA A 51 9.04 8.13 -5.22
C ALA A 51 8.22 9.28 -5.81
N LEU A 52 6.95 9.34 -5.52
CA LEU A 52 6.05 10.40 -5.95
C LEU A 52 5.71 11.32 -4.78
N PHE A 53 6.17 12.57 -4.86
CA PHE A 53 5.89 13.57 -3.84
C PHE A 53 4.50 14.17 -4.05
N GLY A 54 3.70 14.15 -2.99
CA GLY A 54 2.38 14.75 -3.00
C GLY A 54 1.88 15.10 -1.60
N THR A 55 1.44 16.35 -1.42
CA THR A 55 0.87 16.83 -0.17
C THR A 55 -0.52 17.39 -0.39
N ALA A 56 -1.38 17.33 0.64
CA ALA A 56 -2.67 18.02 0.59
C ALA A 56 -2.45 19.52 0.31
N PRO A 57 -3.29 20.14 -0.55
CA PRO A 57 -3.31 21.58 -0.66
C PRO A 57 -3.56 22.18 0.73
N MET A 58 -2.86 23.26 1.05
CA MET A 58 -3.23 24.03 2.25
C MET A 58 -4.65 24.54 2.06
N ALA A 59 -5.52 24.27 3.05
CA ALA A 59 -6.77 25.00 3.13
C ALA A 59 -6.45 26.50 3.20
N ASP A 60 -6.99 27.25 2.25
CA ASP A 60 -6.87 28.71 2.25
C ASP A 60 -7.31 29.28 3.60
N THR A 61 -6.36 29.57 4.46
CA THR A 61 -6.62 30.34 5.67
C THR A 61 -6.75 31.80 5.24
N GLY A 62 -7.89 32.10 4.59
CA GLY A 62 -8.45 33.45 4.49
C GLY A 62 -7.49 34.53 3.95
N SER A 63 -7.03 34.44 2.73
CA SER A 63 -6.49 35.60 2.03
C SER A 63 -7.61 36.37 1.30
N PHE A 64 -8.43 37.07 2.08
CA PHE A 64 -9.19 38.17 1.58
C PHE A 64 -8.20 39.28 1.16
N GLY A 65 -7.89 39.42 -0.13
CA GLY A 65 -7.22 40.60 -0.66
C GLY A 65 -5.98 40.40 -1.55
N TYR A 66 -5.50 39.17 -1.79
CA TYR A 66 -4.40 38.98 -2.75
C TYR A 66 -4.93 38.67 -4.15
N SER A 67 -4.24 39.16 -5.19
CA SER A 67 -4.55 38.76 -6.56
C SER A 67 -4.30 37.27 -6.72
N ALA A 68 -5.13 36.56 -7.49
CA ALA A 68 -5.03 35.13 -7.71
C ALA A 68 -3.63 34.68 -8.18
N GLY A 69 -2.89 35.53 -8.88
CA GLY A 69 -1.51 35.27 -9.31
C GLY A 69 -0.51 35.20 -8.16
N ALA A 70 -0.54 36.14 -7.21
CA ALA A 70 0.37 36.13 -6.07
C ALA A 70 0.13 34.92 -5.15
N ALA A 71 -1.14 34.52 -4.97
CA ALA A 71 -1.47 33.32 -4.18
C ALA A 71 -0.98 32.03 -4.86
N LEU A 72 -0.95 31.96 -6.19
CA LEU A 72 -0.41 30.81 -6.94
C LEU A 72 1.11 30.73 -6.84
N ASP A 73 1.80 31.86 -6.90
CA ASP A 73 3.26 31.92 -6.77
C ASP A 73 3.70 31.52 -5.36
N ASP A 74 3.01 32.00 -4.33
CA ASP A 74 3.26 31.63 -2.93
C ASP A 74 3.00 30.13 -2.67
N ALA A 75 1.93 29.57 -3.24
CA ALA A 75 1.63 28.16 -3.13
C ALA A 75 2.70 27.28 -3.81
N THR A 76 3.19 27.70 -4.96
CA THR A 76 4.25 27.01 -5.71
C THR A 76 5.58 27.07 -4.95
N ALA A 77 5.96 28.23 -4.41
CA ALA A 77 7.17 28.39 -3.61
C ALA A 77 7.14 27.53 -2.34
N LEU A 78 6.01 27.51 -1.63
CA LEU A 78 5.84 26.68 -0.44
C LEU A 78 5.90 25.18 -0.76
N ARG A 79 5.35 24.77 -1.89
CA ARG A 79 5.42 23.40 -2.37
C ARG A 79 6.86 22.99 -2.67
N SER A 80 7.61 23.80 -3.38
CA SER A 80 9.02 23.56 -3.70
C SER A 80 9.85 23.42 -2.42
N LEU A 81 9.63 24.32 -1.45
CA LEU A 81 10.28 24.25 -0.14
C LEU A 81 10.00 22.93 0.59
N ARG A 82 8.74 22.48 0.59
CA ARG A 82 8.34 21.20 1.21
C ARG A 82 8.97 20.00 0.50
N LEU A 83 9.04 20.02 -0.81
CA LEU A 83 9.71 18.98 -1.59
C LEU A 83 11.20 18.90 -1.24
N GLU A 84 11.88 20.04 -1.17
CA GLU A 84 13.30 20.09 -0.76
C GLU A 84 13.51 19.61 0.67
N GLN A 85 12.65 20.01 1.61
CA GLN A 85 12.70 19.55 2.98
C GLN A 85 12.47 18.04 3.09
N ALA A 86 11.49 17.50 2.35
CA ALA A 86 11.22 16.07 2.29
C ALA A 86 12.43 15.31 1.73
N ARG A 87 12.99 15.77 0.62
CA ARG A 87 14.22 15.17 0.02
C ARG A 87 15.39 15.19 1.00
N ALA A 88 15.68 16.33 1.61
CA ALA A 88 16.77 16.45 2.57
C ALA A 88 16.55 15.57 3.82
N HIS A 89 15.32 15.47 4.31
CA HIS A 89 14.99 14.58 5.42
C HIS A 89 15.19 13.12 5.04
N LEU A 90 14.70 12.70 3.90
CA LEU A 90 14.82 11.33 3.41
C LEU A 90 16.26 10.96 3.12
N GLN A 91 17.04 11.84 2.52
CA GLN A 91 18.46 11.61 2.24
C GLN A 91 19.26 11.40 3.54
N ARG A 92 18.95 12.17 4.59
CA ARG A 92 19.55 11.96 5.92
C ARG A 92 19.11 10.64 6.58
N SER A 93 17.87 10.24 6.40
CA SER A 93 17.33 9.00 6.97
C SER A 93 17.81 7.74 6.25
N LEU A 94 18.03 7.84 4.95
CA LEU A 94 18.48 6.72 4.10
C LEU A 94 20.01 6.56 4.13
N GLY A 95 20.76 7.66 4.32
CA GLY A 95 22.23 7.66 4.25
C GLY A 95 22.73 6.98 2.97
N ASP A 96 23.71 6.10 3.10
CA ASP A 96 24.29 5.33 1.98
C ASP A 96 23.35 4.23 1.43
N ARG A 97 22.20 4.01 2.07
CA ARG A 97 21.15 3.08 1.62
C ARG A 97 20.20 3.68 0.59
N ALA A 98 20.39 4.96 0.22
CA ALA A 98 19.56 5.57 -0.81
C ALA A 98 19.80 4.84 -2.14
N PRO A 99 18.94 3.87 -2.53
CA PRO A 99 19.03 3.29 -3.86
C PRO A 99 18.74 4.40 -4.86
N ASP A 100 19.01 4.12 -6.11
CA ASP A 100 18.71 5.01 -7.23
C ASP A 100 17.16 5.18 -7.33
N VAL A 101 16.63 6.08 -6.48
CA VAL A 101 15.20 6.35 -6.40
C VAL A 101 14.87 7.47 -7.35
N ALA A 102 14.10 7.16 -8.38
CA ALA A 102 13.56 8.19 -9.26
C ALA A 102 12.49 9.01 -8.55
N TRP A 103 12.69 10.33 -8.51
CA TRP A 103 11.79 11.28 -7.84
C TRP A 103 10.89 11.97 -8.85
N TYR A 104 9.60 11.96 -8.56
CA TYR A 104 8.57 12.65 -9.35
C TYR A 104 7.77 13.58 -8.45
N ASP A 105 7.25 14.65 -9.04
CA ASP A 105 6.34 15.57 -8.38
C ASP A 105 5.02 15.63 -9.13
N VAL A 106 3.90 15.65 -8.42
CA VAL A 106 2.57 15.84 -9.02
C VAL A 106 2.38 17.34 -9.28
N VAL A 107 2.48 17.78 -10.51
CA VAL A 107 2.32 19.18 -10.90
C VAL A 107 0.97 19.40 -11.57
N GLY A 108 0.23 20.42 -11.13
CA GLY A 108 -1.01 20.88 -11.78
C GLY A 108 -2.25 20.03 -11.54
N GLU A 109 -2.12 18.92 -10.83
CA GLU A 109 -3.19 17.95 -10.55
C GLU A 109 -3.44 17.82 -9.04
N THR A 110 -4.60 17.28 -8.66
CA THR A 110 -4.77 16.83 -7.27
C THR A 110 -3.86 15.63 -7.02
N VAL A 111 -3.28 15.56 -5.81
CA VAL A 111 -2.36 14.46 -5.43
C VAL A 111 -2.96 13.09 -5.72
N GLY A 112 -4.25 12.92 -5.43
CA GLY A 112 -4.96 11.66 -5.69
C GLY A 112 -4.96 11.29 -7.16
N HIS A 113 -5.34 12.21 -8.03
CA HIS A 113 -5.44 11.95 -9.47
C HIS A 113 -4.06 11.70 -10.10
N GLY A 114 -3.08 12.56 -9.82
CA GLY A 114 -1.72 12.36 -10.33
C GLY A 114 -1.10 11.05 -9.83
N PHE A 115 -1.38 10.65 -8.59
CA PHE A 115 -0.90 9.37 -8.06
C PHE A 115 -1.55 8.17 -8.76
N LEU A 116 -2.85 8.23 -9.05
CA LEU A 116 -3.56 7.17 -9.78
C LEU A 116 -3.02 6.98 -11.19
N GLN A 117 -2.68 8.06 -11.89
CA GLN A 117 -2.07 7.99 -13.23
C GLN A 117 -0.73 7.23 -13.21
N GLU A 118 0.09 7.42 -12.18
CA GLU A 118 1.37 6.73 -12.04
C GLU A 118 1.23 5.32 -11.49
N ALA A 119 0.23 5.06 -10.66
CA ALA A 119 0.00 3.77 -10.03
C ALA A 119 -0.22 2.65 -11.06
N VAL A 120 -0.85 2.93 -12.20
CA VAL A 120 -1.10 1.92 -13.25
C VAL A 120 0.17 1.30 -13.83
N PHE A 121 1.31 1.96 -13.68
CA PHE A 121 2.62 1.49 -14.13
C PHE A 121 3.47 0.87 -13.02
N ALA A 122 2.89 0.60 -11.86
CA ALA A 122 3.57 -0.07 -10.75
C ALA A 122 3.03 -1.49 -10.56
N ASP A 123 3.86 -2.39 -10.02
CA ASP A 123 3.42 -3.71 -9.56
C ASP A 123 2.94 -3.66 -8.12
N LEU A 124 3.49 -2.72 -7.34
CA LEU A 124 3.14 -2.48 -5.94
C LEU A 124 3.12 -0.97 -5.67
N VAL A 125 2.11 -0.53 -4.94
CA VAL A 125 2.00 0.83 -4.45
C VAL A 125 2.22 0.83 -2.94
N VAL A 126 3.06 1.75 -2.43
CA VAL A 126 3.36 1.88 -0.99
C VAL A 126 2.86 3.23 -0.48
N LEU A 127 1.98 3.20 0.50
CA LEU A 127 1.36 4.35 1.14
C LEU A 127 1.61 4.35 2.65
N GLY A 128 1.44 5.48 3.31
CA GLY A 128 1.37 5.56 4.77
C GLY A 128 -0.05 5.43 5.28
N GLN A 129 -0.20 4.93 6.50
CA GLN A 129 -1.46 5.01 7.23
C GLN A 129 -1.92 6.46 7.32
N GLN A 130 -3.21 6.70 7.10
CA GLN A 130 -3.76 8.04 7.15
C GLN A 130 -3.74 8.61 8.57
N SER A 131 -3.14 9.79 8.74
CA SER A 131 -3.12 10.49 10.03
C SER A 131 -4.48 11.12 10.33
N ALA A 132 -4.86 11.17 11.63
CA ALA A 132 -6.02 11.93 12.08
C ALA A 132 -5.84 13.45 11.90
N SER A 133 -4.60 13.94 11.77
CA SER A 133 -4.23 15.34 11.53
C SER A 133 -4.11 15.68 10.04
N VAL A 134 -5.00 15.14 9.25
CA VAL A 134 -5.03 15.29 7.79
C VAL A 134 -4.77 16.72 7.33
N GLY A 135 -3.80 16.88 6.44
CA GLY A 135 -3.53 18.12 5.70
C GLY A 135 -2.83 19.24 6.48
N ARG A 136 -2.73 19.16 7.80
CA ARG A 136 -2.12 20.25 8.60
C ARG A 136 -0.59 20.27 8.56
N ASN A 137 0.05 19.12 8.38
CA ASN A 137 1.52 18.96 8.47
C ASN A 137 2.17 18.56 7.14
N GLY A 138 1.53 18.85 6.01
CA GLY A 138 2.09 18.50 4.70
C GLY A 138 1.97 17.02 4.34
N GLY A 139 1.07 16.27 4.98
CA GLY A 139 0.75 14.89 4.66
C GLY A 139 -0.25 14.73 3.53
N ALA A 140 -0.59 13.47 3.22
CA ALA A 140 -1.57 13.11 2.21
C ALA A 140 -2.98 13.68 2.51
N PRO A 141 -3.82 13.95 1.50
CA PRO A 141 -5.20 14.41 1.71
C PRO A 141 -6.08 13.32 2.35
N ALA A 142 -7.21 13.74 2.92
CA ALA A 142 -8.20 12.82 3.49
C ALA A 142 -8.71 11.85 2.42
N GLY A 143 -8.84 10.57 2.78
CA GLY A 143 -9.34 9.54 1.87
C GLY A 143 -8.36 9.10 0.78
N PHE A 144 -7.09 9.55 0.85
CA PHE A 144 -6.10 9.21 -0.16
C PHE A 144 -5.78 7.72 -0.22
N VAL A 145 -5.63 7.07 0.94
CA VAL A 145 -5.36 5.63 1.01
C VAL A 145 -6.53 4.84 0.42
N GLU A 146 -7.75 5.23 0.78
CA GLU A 146 -8.97 4.62 0.28
C GLU A 146 -9.12 4.78 -1.22
N LEU A 147 -8.87 5.99 -1.73
CA LEU A 147 -8.92 6.30 -3.16
C LEU A 147 -7.96 5.39 -3.95
N VAL A 148 -6.70 5.35 -3.53
CA VAL A 148 -5.67 4.57 -4.24
C VAL A 148 -5.93 3.07 -4.14
N ALA A 149 -6.35 2.57 -2.98
CA ALA A 149 -6.67 1.15 -2.81
C ALA A 149 -7.87 0.70 -3.63
N MET A 150 -8.85 1.59 -3.87
CA MET A 150 -10.05 1.29 -4.65
C MET A 150 -9.88 1.49 -6.15
N GLU A 151 -9.20 2.56 -6.56
CA GLU A 151 -9.17 3.02 -7.95
C GLU A 151 -7.81 2.83 -8.62
N GLY A 152 -6.74 2.59 -7.85
CA GLY A 152 -5.38 2.43 -8.38
C GLY A 152 -5.16 1.13 -9.16
N GLY A 153 -6.06 0.14 -9.02
CA GLY A 153 -5.99 -1.14 -9.75
C GLY A 153 -4.74 -1.97 -9.45
N ARG A 154 -4.01 -1.64 -8.40
CA ARG A 154 -2.74 -2.28 -8.00
C ARG A 154 -2.75 -2.71 -6.54
N PRO A 155 -2.00 -3.75 -6.18
CA PRO A 155 -1.77 -4.07 -4.78
C PRO A 155 -1.23 -2.85 -4.04
N THR A 156 -1.90 -2.47 -2.96
CA THR A 156 -1.57 -1.28 -2.17
C THR A 156 -1.11 -1.71 -0.78
N LEU A 157 0.18 -1.49 -0.49
CA LEU A 157 0.80 -1.74 0.81
C LEU A 157 0.71 -0.47 1.66
N VAL A 158 -0.01 -0.54 2.76
CA VAL A 158 -0.15 0.56 3.72
C VAL A 158 0.78 0.32 4.90
N ILE A 159 1.66 1.28 5.18
CA ILE A 159 2.62 1.23 6.29
C ILE A 159 2.04 1.96 7.50
N PRO A 160 2.04 1.35 8.71
CA PRO A 160 1.54 2.00 9.93
C PRO A 160 2.42 3.20 10.33
N HIS A 161 1.86 4.11 11.13
CA HIS A 161 2.61 5.25 11.68
C HIS A 161 3.84 4.82 12.48
N VAL A 162 3.70 3.73 13.23
CA VAL A 162 4.80 3.14 13.99
C VAL A 162 5.01 1.73 13.44
N LEU A 163 6.13 1.52 12.76
CA LEU A 163 6.54 0.21 12.29
C LEU A 163 7.39 -0.45 13.37
N SER A 164 6.93 -1.59 13.87
CA SER A 164 7.60 -2.34 14.96
C SER A 164 8.38 -3.56 14.45
N THR A 165 8.62 -3.66 13.15
CA THR A 165 9.35 -4.76 12.52
C THR A 165 10.46 -4.22 11.62
N ASP A 166 11.59 -4.93 11.58
CA ASP A 166 12.73 -4.59 10.72
C ASP A 166 12.57 -5.14 9.29
N ALA A 167 11.62 -6.04 9.08
CA ALA A 167 11.36 -6.64 7.77
C ALA A 167 9.84 -6.76 7.53
N VAL A 168 9.41 -6.57 6.29
CA VAL A 168 8.00 -6.71 5.87
C VAL A 168 7.87 -7.86 4.89
N GLY A 169 6.90 -8.76 5.14
CA GLY A 169 6.59 -9.88 4.26
C GLY A 169 7.43 -11.14 4.50
N ARG A 170 8.01 -11.32 5.70
CA ARG A 170 8.62 -12.57 6.13
C ARG A 170 7.61 -13.52 6.73
N ARG A 171 6.70 -13.02 7.56
CA ARG A 171 5.61 -13.78 8.18
C ARG A 171 4.29 -13.16 7.77
N VAL A 172 3.63 -13.78 6.81
CA VAL A 172 2.45 -13.21 6.18
C VAL A 172 1.17 -13.84 6.72
N LEU A 173 0.21 -12.99 7.12
CA LEU A 173 -1.15 -13.41 7.48
C LEU A 173 -2.15 -13.02 6.39
N ILE A 174 -2.79 -13.98 5.78
CA ILE A 174 -3.85 -13.78 4.79
C ILE A 174 -5.20 -13.79 5.49
N ALA A 175 -5.97 -12.70 5.36
CA ALA A 175 -7.38 -12.66 5.76
C ALA A 175 -8.24 -13.23 4.63
N TRP A 176 -8.70 -14.48 4.81
CA TRP A 176 -9.43 -15.20 3.78
C TRP A 176 -10.91 -15.34 4.12
N ASN A 177 -11.77 -14.87 3.22
CA ASN A 177 -13.22 -15.03 3.32
C ASN A 177 -13.86 -15.57 2.04
N GLY A 178 -13.05 -15.98 1.05
CA GLY A 178 -13.52 -16.51 -0.23
C GLY A 178 -14.16 -15.49 -1.17
N SER A 179 -14.08 -14.19 -0.88
CA SER A 179 -14.58 -13.15 -1.78
C SER A 179 -13.63 -12.93 -2.96
N ALA A 180 -14.14 -12.30 -4.01
CA ALA A 180 -13.32 -11.92 -5.17
C ALA A 180 -12.18 -10.97 -4.77
N GLN A 181 -12.40 -10.08 -3.81
CA GLN A 181 -11.38 -9.16 -3.28
C GLN A 181 -10.28 -9.93 -2.54
N ALA A 182 -10.64 -10.92 -1.70
CA ALA A 182 -9.66 -11.78 -1.04
C ALA A 182 -8.86 -12.59 -2.06
N ALA A 183 -9.50 -13.11 -3.11
CA ALA A 183 -8.80 -13.82 -4.17
C ALA A 183 -7.82 -12.91 -4.93
N ARG A 184 -8.27 -11.68 -5.28
CA ARG A 184 -7.38 -10.69 -5.91
C ARG A 184 -6.21 -10.28 -5.01
N SER A 185 -6.45 -10.14 -3.70
CA SER A 185 -5.37 -9.79 -2.76
C SER A 185 -4.32 -10.89 -2.66
N VAL A 186 -4.73 -12.15 -2.66
CA VAL A 186 -3.81 -13.30 -2.71
C VAL A 186 -3.00 -13.28 -4.01
N SER A 187 -3.67 -13.12 -5.16
CA SER A 187 -2.99 -13.06 -6.46
C SER A 187 -2.00 -11.90 -6.55
N GLY A 188 -2.39 -10.71 -6.05
CA GLY A 188 -1.51 -9.53 -6.02
C GLY A 188 -0.36 -9.64 -5.03
N ALA A 189 -0.50 -10.51 -4.01
CA ALA A 189 0.53 -10.76 -3.01
C ALA A 189 1.49 -11.90 -3.38
N LEU A 190 1.26 -12.66 -4.45
CA LEU A 190 2.09 -13.83 -4.81
C LEU A 190 3.59 -13.55 -4.78
N PRO A 191 4.11 -12.42 -5.31
CA PRO A 191 5.53 -12.12 -5.22
C PRO A 191 6.05 -12.09 -3.77
N LEU A 192 5.29 -11.48 -2.85
CA LEU A 192 5.64 -11.39 -1.43
C LEU A 192 5.46 -12.74 -0.73
N LEU A 193 4.42 -13.50 -1.06
CA LEU A 193 4.16 -14.82 -0.49
C LEU A 193 5.24 -15.83 -0.88
N HIS A 194 5.81 -15.75 -2.08
CA HIS A 194 6.94 -16.57 -2.50
C HIS A 194 8.24 -16.24 -1.74
N ALA A 195 8.41 -15.00 -1.32
CA ALA A 195 9.58 -14.54 -0.56
C ALA A 195 9.41 -14.69 0.96
N ALA A 196 8.22 -15.12 1.41
CA ALA A 196 7.91 -15.27 2.83
C ALA A 196 8.52 -16.56 3.42
N ASP A 197 8.94 -16.47 4.68
CA ASP A 197 9.43 -17.61 5.45
C ASP A 197 8.24 -18.43 5.98
N GLU A 198 7.13 -17.76 6.36
CA GLU A 198 5.92 -18.37 6.88
C GLU A 198 4.68 -17.69 6.30
N VAL A 199 3.70 -18.51 5.89
CA VAL A 199 2.40 -18.03 5.41
C VAL A 199 1.27 -18.65 6.22
N HIS A 200 0.42 -17.78 6.78
CA HIS A 200 -0.79 -18.16 7.50
C HIS A 200 -2.02 -17.64 6.78
N ALA A 201 -3.13 -18.35 6.87
CA ALA A 201 -4.43 -17.88 6.41
C ALA A 201 -5.47 -18.02 7.51
N VAL A 202 -6.23 -16.97 7.79
CA VAL A 202 -7.28 -16.98 8.82
C VAL A 202 -8.64 -16.72 8.21
N THR A 203 -9.63 -17.50 8.67
CA THR A 203 -11.03 -17.38 8.27
C THR A 203 -11.92 -17.32 9.51
N TRP A 204 -12.96 -16.47 9.48
CA TRP A 204 -13.98 -16.36 10.54
C TRP A 204 -15.28 -17.04 10.13
N GLY A 205 -15.91 -17.72 11.07
CA GLY A 205 -17.16 -18.45 10.84
C GLY A 205 -16.95 -19.80 10.16
N ARG A 206 -17.98 -20.30 9.48
CA ARG A 206 -17.96 -21.63 8.83
C ARG A 206 -17.18 -21.67 7.51
N GLY A 207 -16.30 -20.70 7.27
CA GLY A 207 -15.61 -20.55 5.99
C GLY A 207 -16.48 -19.85 4.95
N PRO A 208 -15.93 -19.59 3.77
CA PRO A 208 -16.65 -18.87 2.75
C PRO A 208 -17.94 -19.60 2.38
N SER A 209 -19.02 -18.86 2.28
CA SER A 209 -20.23 -19.26 1.56
C SER A 209 -19.94 -19.36 0.06
N ILE A 210 -18.75 -19.85 -0.29
CA ILE A 210 -18.43 -20.19 -1.66
C ILE A 210 -19.29 -21.41 -1.98
N ALA A 211 -19.97 -21.33 -3.10
CA ALA A 211 -20.89 -22.31 -3.60
C ALA A 211 -20.55 -23.75 -3.11
N PRO A 212 -21.53 -24.53 -2.67
CA PRO A 212 -21.31 -25.87 -2.08
C PRO A 212 -20.57 -26.86 -3.01
N PHE A 213 -20.13 -26.40 -4.16
CA PHE A 213 -19.45 -27.15 -5.22
C PHE A 213 -17.96 -26.84 -5.38
N SER A 214 -17.36 -25.89 -4.61
CA SER A 214 -15.93 -25.64 -4.73
C SER A 214 -15.17 -26.81 -4.10
N ARG A 215 -14.39 -27.52 -4.94
CA ARG A 215 -13.51 -28.62 -4.50
C ARG A 215 -12.13 -28.13 -4.07
N LEU A 216 -11.80 -26.85 -4.32
CA LEU A 216 -10.52 -26.25 -4.00
C LEU A 216 -10.65 -25.30 -2.80
N ASP A 217 -9.66 -25.37 -1.91
CA ASP A 217 -9.50 -24.42 -0.80
C ASP A 217 -8.25 -23.54 -1.01
N ILE A 218 -8.03 -22.57 -0.12
CA ILE A 218 -6.88 -21.67 -0.20
C ILE A 218 -5.54 -22.41 -0.12
N ARG A 219 -5.47 -23.54 0.60
CA ARG A 219 -4.25 -24.35 0.72
C ARG A 219 -3.89 -24.99 -0.60
N GLN A 220 -4.88 -25.59 -1.27
CA GLN A 220 -4.67 -26.21 -2.59
C GLN A 220 -4.30 -25.17 -3.65
N HIS A 221 -4.94 -23.98 -3.59
CA HIS A 221 -4.58 -22.87 -4.48
C HIS A 221 -3.13 -22.44 -4.29
N LEU A 222 -2.70 -22.16 -3.05
CA LEU A 222 -1.34 -21.72 -2.76
C LEU A 222 -0.31 -22.83 -3.00
N ALA A 223 -0.65 -24.10 -2.72
CA ALA A 223 0.20 -25.25 -3.05
C ALA A 223 0.47 -25.36 -4.55
N GLY A 224 -0.51 -25.04 -5.41
CA GLY A 224 -0.33 -24.93 -6.86
C GLY A 224 0.70 -23.86 -7.27
N HIS A 225 0.93 -22.86 -6.43
CA HIS A 225 1.99 -21.85 -6.58
C HIS A 225 3.27 -22.21 -5.80
N GLY A 226 3.38 -23.41 -5.23
CA GLY A 226 4.55 -23.81 -4.45
C GLY A 226 4.64 -23.16 -3.07
N ILE A 227 3.55 -22.57 -2.56
CA ILE A 227 3.50 -21.87 -1.27
C ILE A 227 2.81 -22.74 -0.24
N ALA A 228 3.53 -23.09 0.84
CA ALA A 228 2.97 -23.77 1.99
C ALA A 228 2.22 -22.75 2.88
N VAL A 229 1.00 -23.10 3.32
CA VAL A 229 0.18 -22.22 4.17
C VAL A 229 -0.42 -22.96 5.35
N THR A 230 -0.33 -22.37 6.54
CA THR A 230 -1.02 -22.84 7.74
C THR A 230 -2.36 -22.13 7.88
N THR A 231 -3.46 -22.90 7.96
CA THR A 231 -4.81 -22.31 8.02
C THR A 231 -5.34 -22.29 9.47
N HIS A 232 -5.98 -21.17 9.82
CA HIS A 232 -6.60 -20.93 11.11
C HIS A 232 -8.08 -20.65 10.92
N GLN A 233 -8.94 -21.34 11.66
CA GLN A 233 -10.37 -21.06 11.70
C GLN A 233 -10.74 -20.44 13.05
N ARG A 234 -11.52 -19.37 13.02
CA ARG A 234 -11.97 -18.62 14.19
C ARG A 234 -13.50 -18.60 14.25
N ALA A 235 -14.04 -18.41 15.44
CA ALA A 235 -15.48 -18.20 15.62
C ALA A 235 -15.93 -16.92 14.87
N PRO A 236 -17.21 -16.83 14.47
CA PRO A 236 -17.75 -15.60 13.89
C PRO A 236 -17.50 -14.40 14.80
N SER A 237 -17.13 -13.26 14.23
CA SER A 237 -16.87 -12.02 14.97
C SER A 237 -17.55 -10.83 14.30
N ALA A 238 -18.03 -9.90 15.12
CA ALA A 238 -18.50 -8.59 14.69
C ALA A 238 -17.33 -7.59 14.50
N HIS A 239 -16.15 -7.89 15.03
CA HIS A 239 -14.97 -7.02 15.07
C HIS A 239 -13.79 -7.61 14.31
N VAL A 240 -14.03 -8.22 13.14
CA VAL A 240 -13.02 -8.93 12.35
C VAL A 240 -11.74 -8.11 12.12
N GLY A 241 -11.84 -6.78 11.93
CA GLY A 241 -10.66 -5.94 11.74
C GLY A 241 -9.72 -5.89 12.95
N GLU A 242 -10.28 -5.82 14.15
CA GLU A 242 -9.49 -5.81 15.41
C GLU A 242 -8.95 -7.21 15.71
N ASP A 243 -9.78 -8.21 15.52
CA ASP A 243 -9.37 -9.61 15.69
C ASP A 243 -8.25 -10.00 14.74
N LEU A 244 -8.27 -9.46 13.50
CA LEU A 244 -7.21 -9.71 12.53
C LEU A 244 -5.87 -9.13 12.99
N ILE A 245 -5.86 -7.92 13.56
CA ILE A 245 -4.66 -7.32 14.16
C ILE A 245 -4.17 -8.19 15.32
N ALA A 246 -5.06 -8.62 16.20
CA ALA A 246 -4.70 -9.46 17.34
C ALA A 246 -4.13 -10.83 16.90
N VAL A 247 -4.70 -11.44 15.86
CA VAL A 247 -4.17 -12.68 15.27
C VAL A 247 -2.80 -12.47 14.66
N ALA A 248 -2.60 -11.36 13.92
CA ALA A 248 -1.30 -11.04 13.34
C ALA A 248 -0.23 -10.88 14.42
N GLN A 249 -0.54 -10.17 15.51
CA GLN A 249 0.36 -10.03 16.65
C GLN A 249 0.68 -11.38 17.33
N ALA A 250 -0.35 -12.20 17.56
CA ALA A 250 -0.17 -13.52 18.19
C ALA A 250 0.68 -14.50 17.35
N LEU A 251 0.66 -14.37 16.02
CA LEU A 251 1.45 -15.17 15.09
C LEU A 251 2.81 -14.51 14.77
N GLY A 252 3.10 -13.33 15.30
CA GLY A 252 4.29 -12.56 14.96
C GLY A 252 4.35 -12.17 13.48
N SER A 253 3.18 -12.00 12.84
CA SER A 253 3.12 -11.63 11.43
C SER A 253 3.57 -10.18 11.23
N ASP A 254 4.36 -9.95 10.18
CA ASP A 254 4.90 -8.65 9.79
C ASP A 254 4.21 -8.06 8.55
N LEU A 255 3.25 -8.80 7.98
CA LEU A 255 2.40 -8.36 6.88
C LEU A 255 1.02 -9.03 6.96
N ILE A 256 -0.03 -8.22 6.81
CA ILE A 256 -1.40 -8.71 6.59
C ILE A 256 -1.74 -8.54 5.11
N VAL A 257 -2.31 -9.58 4.48
CA VAL A 257 -2.85 -9.54 3.11
C VAL A 257 -4.36 -9.68 3.19
N MET A 258 -5.10 -8.71 2.66
CA MET A 258 -6.56 -8.73 2.70
C MET A 258 -7.20 -8.07 1.48
N GLY A 259 -8.38 -8.55 1.09
CA GLY A 259 -9.26 -7.79 0.18
C GLY A 259 -9.85 -6.57 0.89
N CYS A 260 -10.08 -5.51 0.18
CA CYS A 260 -10.74 -4.33 0.71
C CYS A 260 -12.09 -4.06 0.02
N TYR A 261 -13.02 -3.43 0.73
CA TYR A 261 -14.31 -2.91 0.22
C TYR A 261 -15.22 -3.93 -0.48
N GLY A 262 -15.26 -5.18 -0.02
CA GLY A 262 -15.93 -6.31 -0.69
C GLY A 262 -17.40 -6.56 -0.37
N HIS A 263 -18.05 -5.82 0.52
CA HIS A 263 -19.43 -6.08 0.92
C HIS A 263 -20.34 -4.89 0.61
N GLY A 264 -21.27 -5.10 -0.34
CA GLY A 264 -22.41 -4.23 -0.58
C GLY A 264 -22.63 -3.86 -2.04
N ARG A 265 -23.58 -4.56 -2.69
CA ARG A 265 -24.20 -4.02 -3.89
C ARG A 265 -24.92 -2.72 -3.54
N ALA A 266 -24.64 -1.71 -4.36
CA ALA A 266 -25.46 -0.51 -4.58
C ALA A 266 -26.06 0.15 -3.32
N THR A 267 -25.61 1.31 -3.08
CA THR A 267 -26.08 2.44 -2.28
C THR A 267 -25.14 2.74 -1.12
N GLU A 268 -24.48 3.87 -1.30
CA GLU A 268 -23.63 4.55 -0.36
C GLU A 268 -22.19 3.98 -0.23
N ARG A 269 -21.22 4.87 -0.35
CA ARG A 269 -19.77 4.71 -0.07
C ARG A 269 -19.54 4.28 1.39
N VAL A 270 -20.10 3.17 1.82
CA VAL A 270 -19.85 2.62 3.15
C VAL A 270 -18.60 1.79 3.06
N LEU A 271 -17.49 2.38 3.47
CA LEU A 271 -16.23 1.70 3.78
C LEU A 271 -16.55 0.47 4.63
N GLY A 272 -16.20 -0.74 4.16
CA GLY A 272 -16.41 -1.97 4.91
C GLY A 272 -15.83 -1.84 6.32
N GLY A 273 -16.60 -2.21 7.33
CA GLY A 273 -16.24 -2.01 8.75
C GLY A 273 -14.85 -2.55 9.09
N ALA A 274 -14.48 -3.71 8.54
CA ALA A 274 -13.17 -4.33 8.76
C ALA A 274 -12.03 -3.48 8.15
N THR A 275 -12.15 -3.01 6.89
CA THR A 275 -11.13 -2.20 6.23
C THR A 275 -10.90 -0.89 6.98
N ARG A 276 -11.97 -0.19 7.37
CA ARG A 276 -11.86 1.05 8.14
C ARG A 276 -11.21 0.81 9.52
N SER A 277 -11.59 -0.27 10.21
CA SER A 277 -11.02 -0.61 11.51
C SER A 277 -9.53 -0.89 11.39
N ILE A 278 -9.12 -1.66 10.37
CA ILE A 278 -7.71 -1.95 10.08
C ILE A 278 -6.94 -0.67 9.79
N LEU A 279 -7.36 0.15 8.84
CA LEU A 279 -6.65 1.38 8.46
C LEU A 279 -6.48 2.37 9.63
N ARG A 280 -7.39 2.36 10.59
CA ARG A 280 -7.31 3.21 11.78
C ARG A 280 -6.44 2.66 12.90
N LYS A 281 -6.37 1.32 13.06
CA LYS A 281 -5.78 0.67 14.24
C LYS A 281 -4.58 -0.21 13.91
N MET A 282 -4.19 -0.30 12.63
CA MET A 282 -3.10 -1.17 12.20
C MET A 282 -1.78 -0.83 12.91
N THR A 283 -1.09 -1.87 13.33
CA THR A 283 0.26 -1.85 13.89
C THR A 283 1.22 -2.70 13.06
N VAL A 284 0.68 -3.40 12.07
CA VAL A 284 1.37 -4.26 11.12
C VAL A 284 1.06 -3.73 9.71
N PRO A 285 2.02 -3.70 8.79
CA PRO A 285 1.77 -3.38 7.39
C PRO A 285 0.64 -4.20 6.78
N VAL A 286 -0.18 -3.57 5.94
CA VAL A 286 -1.35 -4.23 5.34
C VAL A 286 -1.33 -4.07 3.82
N LEU A 287 -1.29 -5.18 3.09
CA LEU A 287 -1.49 -5.22 1.64
C LEU A 287 -2.98 -5.38 1.34
N MET A 288 -3.51 -4.45 0.56
CA MET A 288 -4.92 -4.42 0.17
C MET A 288 -5.08 -4.47 -1.34
N VAL A 289 -6.13 -5.19 -1.81
CA VAL A 289 -6.58 -5.17 -3.21
C VAL A 289 -8.09 -5.14 -3.24
N HIS A 290 -8.64 -4.29 -4.11
CA HIS A 290 -10.09 -4.18 -4.35
C HIS A 290 -10.55 -5.04 -5.53
#